data_f1f63fb6cd720ab396c3085b5b36d9f0
#
_entry.id   f1f63fb6cd720ab396c3085b5b36d9f0
#
_cell.length_a   1.000
_cell.length_b   1.000
_cell.length_c   1.000
_cell.angle_alpha   90.00
_cell.angle_beta   90.00
_cell.angle_gamma   90.00
#
_symmetry.space_group_name_H-M   'P 1'
#
loop_
_entity.id
_entity.type
_entity.pdbx_description
1 polymer ?
#
loop_
_entity_poly.entity_id
_entity_poly.type
_entity_poly.pdbx_seq_one_letter_code
_entity_poly.pdbx_strand_id
1 'polypeptide(L)'
;ALGFGFRCGFLGLLHLEIIQERLSREYDLDLITTAPSVVYRIHLGHSKTEDAKTIDIHNPADWPDTNRIEMIEEPWIKAVIYTPDEYLGSILKLCQDRRGIQTELTYVGGRAQVTYELPLNEVVFDFYDRLKSISRGYASFDYEQIGSREGDLVKMNILVNNEPVDALSLIVHRSVAEERGRGMCERLKDLIPRHLFKIPVQAAIGGKVIARETIAAMRKDVTAKCYGGDITRKKKLLEKQKKGKARMREYGNVSIPQEAFIAALRMGEE
;
A
#
# COMPACT_ATOMS: atom_id res chain seq x y z
N ALA A 1 1.05 15.12 9.25
CA ALA A 1 1.87 15.30 8.05
C ALA A 1 1.04 15.71 6.83
N LEU A 2 -0.16 15.17 6.63
CA LEU A 2 -1.02 15.48 5.47
C LEU A 2 -1.89 16.75 5.67
N GLY A 3 -1.82 17.40 6.82
CA GLY A 3 -2.63 18.57 7.14
C GLY A 3 -4.08 18.23 7.51
N PHE A 4 -4.98 19.18 7.29
CA PHE A 4 -6.40 19.02 7.58
C PHE A 4 -7.07 18.07 6.58
N GLY A 5 -7.94 17.17 7.05
CA GLY A 5 -8.63 16.21 6.21
C GLY A 5 -9.90 15.67 6.84
N PHE A 6 -10.60 14.83 6.09
CA PHE A 6 -11.85 14.20 6.51
C PHE A 6 -11.73 12.68 6.43
N ARG A 7 -12.33 11.98 7.38
CA ARG A 7 -12.60 10.55 7.26
C ARG A 7 -13.98 10.38 6.64
N CYS A 8 -14.02 9.75 5.48
CA CYS A 8 -15.25 9.56 4.72
C CYS A 8 -15.55 8.07 4.56
N GLY A 9 -16.83 7.70 4.52
CA GLY A 9 -17.30 6.38 4.17
C GLY A 9 -17.82 6.35 2.74
N PHE A 10 -17.48 5.29 2.00
CA PHE A 10 -17.91 5.10 0.61
C PHE A 10 -18.56 3.73 0.43
N LEU A 11 -19.43 3.58 -0.56
CA LEU A 11 -20.10 2.32 -0.89
C LEU A 11 -19.19 1.31 -1.61
N GLY A 12 -17.96 1.71 -1.93
CA GLY A 12 -16.94 0.92 -2.63
C GLY A 12 -15.97 1.82 -3.38
N LEU A 13 -14.96 1.22 -4.03
CA LEU A 13 -13.91 1.96 -4.75
C LEU A 13 -14.46 2.79 -5.89
N LEU A 14 -15.40 2.28 -6.67
CA LEU A 14 -16.03 3.03 -7.75
C LEU A 14 -16.74 4.29 -7.25
N HIS A 15 -17.43 4.21 -6.12
CA HIS A 15 -18.08 5.37 -5.51
C HIS A 15 -17.04 6.41 -5.06
N LEU A 16 -15.94 5.97 -4.47
CA LEU A 16 -14.82 6.86 -4.12
C LEU A 16 -14.27 7.59 -5.36
N GLU A 17 -14.00 6.85 -6.45
CA GLU A 17 -13.45 7.41 -7.68
C GLU A 17 -14.38 8.46 -8.30
N ILE A 18 -15.68 8.18 -8.36
CA ILE A 18 -16.69 9.11 -8.89
C ILE A 18 -16.74 10.40 -8.05
N ILE A 19 -16.77 10.28 -6.71
CA ILE A 19 -16.81 11.45 -5.83
C ILE A 19 -15.52 12.27 -5.95
N GLN A 20 -14.38 11.60 -6.01
CA GLN A 20 -13.08 12.26 -6.16
C GLN A 20 -12.98 13.01 -7.49
N GLU A 21 -13.39 12.39 -8.60
CA GLU A 21 -13.41 13.03 -9.92
C GLU A 21 -14.35 14.25 -9.94
N ARG A 22 -15.52 14.15 -9.34
CA ARG A 22 -16.44 15.28 -9.22
C ARG A 22 -15.89 16.44 -8.42
N LEU A 23 -15.30 16.15 -7.25
CA LEU A 23 -14.69 17.19 -6.40
C LEU A 23 -13.53 17.89 -7.11
N SER A 24 -12.71 17.14 -7.84
CA SER A 24 -11.62 17.71 -8.63
C SER A 24 -12.14 18.57 -9.78
N ARG A 25 -13.13 18.08 -10.55
CA ARG A 25 -13.66 18.79 -11.73
C ARG A 25 -14.55 19.98 -11.37
N GLU A 26 -15.46 19.83 -10.40
CA GLU A 26 -16.46 20.84 -10.09
C GLU A 26 -15.93 21.94 -9.16
N TYR A 27 -14.96 21.60 -8.30
CA TYR A 27 -14.44 22.49 -7.26
C TYR A 27 -12.94 22.77 -7.37
N ASP A 28 -12.28 22.22 -8.40
CA ASP A 28 -10.81 22.37 -8.62
C ASP A 28 -9.99 22.01 -7.38
N LEU A 29 -10.40 20.94 -6.66
CA LEU A 29 -9.73 20.46 -5.46
C LEU A 29 -8.63 19.47 -5.80
N ASP A 30 -7.44 19.72 -5.28
CA ASP A 30 -6.34 18.77 -5.31
C ASP A 30 -6.45 17.83 -4.09
N LEU A 31 -6.88 16.59 -4.32
CA LEU A 31 -7.24 15.64 -3.27
C LEU A 31 -6.16 14.56 -3.13
N ILE A 32 -5.80 14.26 -1.89
CA ILE A 32 -4.96 13.11 -1.54
C ILE A 32 -5.81 12.11 -0.76
N THR A 33 -5.94 10.90 -1.30
CA THR A 33 -6.61 9.79 -0.63
C THR A 33 -5.59 8.85 -0.02
N THR A 34 -5.90 8.35 1.18
CA THR A 34 -5.08 7.36 1.89
C THR A 34 -5.83 6.04 1.99
N ALA A 35 -5.09 4.95 2.19
CA ALA A 35 -5.71 3.66 2.47
C ALA A 35 -6.61 3.73 3.72
N PRO A 36 -7.74 3.02 3.72
CA PRO A 36 -8.47 2.78 4.95
C PRO A 36 -7.55 2.03 5.91
N SER A 37 -7.59 2.41 7.18
CA SER A 37 -6.82 1.78 8.24
C SER A 37 -7.71 1.48 9.43
N VAL A 38 -7.30 0.50 10.22
CA VAL A 38 -7.89 0.19 11.51
C VAL A 38 -7.20 0.96 12.61
N VAL A 39 -7.78 0.94 13.82
CA VAL A 39 -7.13 1.49 15.01
C VAL A 39 -6.21 0.43 15.58
N TYR A 40 -4.94 0.75 15.71
CA TYR A 40 -3.94 -0.11 16.37
C TYR A 40 -3.71 0.38 17.78
N ARG A 41 -3.55 -0.55 18.71
CA ARG A 41 -3.18 -0.24 20.08
C ARG A 41 -1.72 -0.59 20.31
N ILE A 42 -0.94 0.40 20.70
CA ILE A 42 0.50 0.25 20.93
C ILE A 42 0.79 0.41 22.42
N HIS A 43 1.44 -0.58 22.98
CA HIS A 43 1.95 -0.57 24.35
C HIS A 43 3.41 -0.11 24.30
N LEU A 44 3.69 1.00 24.93
CA LEU A 44 5.03 1.58 25.05
C LEU A 44 5.67 1.12 26.35
N GLY A 45 6.88 0.60 26.26
CA GLY A 45 7.68 0.22 27.41
C GLY A 45 8.09 1.40 28.29
N HIS A 46 8.57 1.08 29.49
CA HIS A 46 9.06 2.07 30.43
C HIS A 46 10.26 2.86 29.85
N SER A 47 10.19 4.18 29.90
CA SER A 47 11.34 5.05 29.69
C SER A 47 11.89 5.48 31.05
N LYS A 48 13.15 5.92 31.09
CA LYS A 48 13.77 6.47 32.33
C LYS A 48 13.01 7.68 32.92
N THR A 49 12.13 8.30 32.13
CA THR A 49 11.39 9.52 32.46
C THR A 49 9.87 9.39 32.35
N GLU A 50 9.33 8.28 31.83
CA GLU A 50 7.90 8.09 31.59
C GLU A 50 7.47 6.67 31.98
N ASP A 51 6.27 6.57 32.56
CA ASP A 51 5.62 5.29 32.84
C ASP A 51 5.18 4.58 31.54
N ALA A 52 4.90 3.27 31.63
CA ALA A 52 4.32 2.50 30.55
C ALA A 52 3.00 3.14 30.10
N LYS A 53 2.87 3.39 28.80
CA LYS A 53 1.71 4.07 28.23
C LYS A 53 1.14 3.28 27.06
N THR A 54 -0.18 3.19 27.03
CA THR A 54 -0.91 2.63 25.88
C THR A 54 -1.46 3.77 25.03
N ILE A 55 -1.25 3.71 23.73
CA ILE A 55 -1.73 4.70 22.76
C ILE A 55 -2.48 4.01 21.63
N ASP A 56 -3.55 4.64 21.17
CA ASP A 56 -4.30 4.20 19.99
C ASP A 56 -3.84 5.00 18.77
N ILE A 57 -3.41 4.29 17.73
CA ILE A 57 -2.88 4.86 16.49
C ILE A 57 -3.92 4.73 15.38
N HIS A 58 -4.30 5.86 14.81
CA HIS A 58 -5.27 5.97 13.71
C HIS A 58 -4.58 6.24 12.36
N ASN A 59 -3.37 6.78 12.40
CA ASN A 59 -2.62 7.19 11.21
C ASN A 59 -1.19 6.65 11.29
N PRO A 60 -0.64 6.06 10.23
CA PRO A 60 0.77 5.67 10.19
C PRO A 60 1.76 6.80 10.50
N ALA A 61 1.37 8.07 10.28
CA ALA A 61 2.21 9.23 10.62
C ALA A 61 2.48 9.35 12.13
N ASP A 62 1.53 8.91 12.97
CA ASP A 62 1.62 8.99 14.43
C ASP A 62 2.38 7.81 15.05
N TRP A 63 3.01 6.98 14.20
CA TRP A 63 3.77 5.81 14.65
C TRP A 63 4.94 6.22 15.57
N PRO A 64 5.00 5.70 16.81
CA PRO A 64 6.03 6.06 17.77
C PRO A 64 7.41 5.50 17.36
N ASP A 65 8.45 5.93 18.07
CA ASP A 65 9.78 5.35 17.92
C ASP A 65 9.74 3.84 18.20
N THR A 66 10.19 3.06 17.25
CA THR A 66 10.15 1.58 17.29
C THR A 66 10.87 1.01 18.51
N ASN A 67 11.90 1.69 19.02
CA ASN A 67 12.64 1.25 20.20
C ASN A 67 11.81 1.33 21.51
N ARG A 68 10.71 2.06 21.50
CA ARG A 68 9.80 2.24 22.65
C ARG A 68 8.61 1.28 22.60
N ILE A 69 8.39 0.61 21.48
CA ILE A 69 7.27 -0.30 21.29
C ILE A 69 7.58 -1.63 21.98
N GLU A 70 6.74 -2.01 22.92
CA GLU A 70 6.82 -3.29 23.61
C GLU A 70 5.89 -4.32 22.94
N MET A 71 4.66 -3.91 22.64
CA MET A 71 3.65 -4.78 22.04
C MET A 71 2.70 -3.96 21.15
N ILE A 72 2.19 -4.57 20.11
CA ILE A 72 1.19 -3.97 19.21
C ILE A 72 0.01 -4.91 19.11
N GLU A 73 -1.19 -4.37 19.27
CA GLU A 73 -2.44 -5.11 19.08
C GLU A 73 -3.16 -4.60 17.83
N GLU A 74 -3.69 -5.55 17.05
CA GLU A 74 -4.57 -5.27 15.91
C GLU A 74 -5.96 -5.88 16.12
N PRO A 75 -7.03 -5.23 15.65
CA PRO A 75 -8.39 -5.75 15.77
C PRO A 75 -8.59 -6.97 14.88
N TRP A 76 -9.33 -7.95 15.39
CA TRP A 76 -9.69 -9.18 14.71
C TRP A 76 -11.19 -9.32 14.57
N ILE A 77 -11.61 -10.01 13.51
CA ILE A 77 -13.00 -10.34 13.21
C ILE A 77 -13.17 -11.85 13.07
N LYS A 78 -14.36 -12.31 13.39
CA LYS A 78 -14.86 -13.64 13.01
C LYS A 78 -15.75 -13.45 11.79
N ALA A 79 -15.35 -14.01 10.68
CA ALA A 79 -16.01 -13.90 9.39
C ALA A 79 -16.71 -15.22 9.05
N VAL A 80 -17.96 -15.15 8.62
CA VAL A 80 -18.73 -16.28 8.13
C VAL A 80 -19.01 -16.08 6.64
N ILE A 81 -18.56 -17.03 5.83
CA ILE A 81 -18.69 -16.99 4.37
C ILE A 81 -19.53 -18.16 3.90
N TYR A 82 -20.59 -17.87 3.14
CA TYR A 82 -21.41 -18.88 2.47
C TYR A 82 -21.09 -18.88 0.98
N THR A 83 -20.81 -20.04 0.42
CA THR A 83 -20.43 -20.16 -0.99
C THR A 83 -20.86 -21.50 -1.59
N PRO A 84 -21.16 -21.57 -2.89
CA PRO A 84 -21.17 -22.83 -3.61
C PRO A 84 -19.81 -23.55 -3.51
N ASP A 85 -19.84 -24.87 -3.47
CA ASP A 85 -18.63 -25.70 -3.28
C ASP A 85 -17.55 -25.48 -4.34
N GLU A 86 -17.95 -25.18 -5.56
CA GLU A 86 -17.02 -24.89 -6.69
C GLU A 86 -16.06 -23.72 -6.44
N TYR A 87 -16.43 -22.74 -5.59
CA TYR A 87 -15.60 -21.58 -5.26
C TYR A 87 -14.86 -21.73 -3.93
N LEU A 88 -15.15 -22.77 -3.15
CA LEU A 88 -14.63 -22.96 -1.80
C LEU A 88 -13.08 -22.90 -1.78
N GLY A 89 -12.42 -23.63 -2.67
CA GLY A 89 -10.96 -23.69 -2.70
C GLY A 89 -10.30 -22.30 -2.91
N SER A 90 -10.88 -21.50 -3.81
CA SER A 90 -10.37 -20.14 -4.08
C SER A 90 -10.60 -19.20 -2.89
N ILE A 91 -11.72 -19.37 -2.18
CA ILE A 91 -12.06 -18.58 -0.99
C ILE A 91 -11.15 -18.97 0.19
N LEU A 92 -10.88 -20.26 0.39
CA LEU A 92 -9.94 -20.71 1.42
C LEU A 92 -8.55 -20.10 1.18
N LYS A 93 -8.08 -20.12 -0.08
CA LYS A 93 -6.81 -19.49 -0.45
C LYS A 93 -6.83 -17.99 -0.16
N LEU A 94 -7.89 -17.27 -0.57
CA LEU A 94 -8.00 -15.84 -0.29
C LEU A 94 -7.90 -15.55 1.22
N CYS A 95 -8.59 -16.31 2.06
CA CYS A 95 -8.55 -16.13 3.51
C CYS A 95 -7.15 -16.44 4.10
N GLN A 96 -6.47 -17.48 3.59
CA GLN A 96 -5.10 -17.82 4.00
C GLN A 96 -4.10 -16.73 3.62
N ASP A 97 -4.18 -16.19 2.40
CA ASP A 97 -3.34 -15.08 1.92
C ASP A 97 -3.56 -13.81 2.76
N ARG A 98 -4.70 -13.70 3.45
CA ARG A 98 -5.05 -12.61 4.37
C ARG A 98 -4.79 -12.96 5.85
N ARG A 99 -3.89 -13.86 6.15
CA ARG A 99 -3.53 -14.30 7.50
C ARG A 99 -4.70 -14.89 8.29
N GLY A 100 -5.72 -15.39 7.60
CA GLY A 100 -6.92 -15.95 8.21
C GLY A 100 -6.66 -17.31 8.87
N ILE A 101 -7.33 -17.55 9.99
CA ILE A 101 -7.32 -18.81 10.72
C ILE A 101 -8.70 -19.45 10.52
N GLN A 102 -8.75 -20.59 9.83
CA GLN A 102 -10.01 -21.33 9.65
C GLN A 102 -10.42 -21.97 10.99
N THR A 103 -11.62 -21.69 11.44
CA THR A 103 -12.18 -22.26 12.68
C THR A 103 -13.20 -23.35 12.42
N GLU A 104 -14.00 -23.21 11.37
CA GLU A 104 -15.09 -24.15 11.07
C GLU A 104 -15.34 -24.24 9.56
N LEU A 105 -15.76 -25.43 9.11
CA LEU A 105 -16.28 -25.67 7.76
C LEU A 105 -17.48 -26.64 7.87
N THR A 106 -18.64 -26.19 7.50
CA THR A 106 -19.88 -26.96 7.50
C THR A 106 -20.62 -26.78 6.19
N TYR A 107 -21.63 -27.62 5.95
CA TYR A 107 -22.49 -27.52 4.78
C TYR A 107 -23.92 -27.29 5.20
N VAL A 108 -24.51 -26.22 4.70
CA VAL A 108 -25.89 -25.83 5.01
C VAL A 108 -26.67 -25.63 3.72
N GLY A 109 -27.72 -26.41 3.49
CA GLY A 109 -28.58 -26.28 2.30
C GLY A 109 -27.82 -26.44 0.96
N GLY A 110 -26.77 -27.29 0.90
CA GLY A 110 -26.00 -27.54 -0.30
C GLY A 110 -24.94 -26.45 -0.58
N ARG A 111 -24.69 -25.56 0.35
CA ARG A 111 -23.61 -24.55 0.31
C ARG A 111 -22.60 -24.81 1.40
N ALA A 112 -21.35 -24.53 1.10
CA ALA A 112 -20.30 -24.51 2.11
C ALA A 112 -20.46 -23.24 2.95
N GLN A 113 -20.43 -23.41 4.26
CA GLN A 113 -20.29 -22.34 5.25
C GLN A 113 -18.92 -22.49 5.86
N VAL A 114 -18.08 -21.49 5.68
CA VAL A 114 -16.74 -21.45 6.26
C VAL A 114 -16.60 -20.28 7.21
N THR A 115 -16.05 -20.55 8.38
CA THR A 115 -15.79 -19.54 9.41
C THR A 115 -14.29 -19.33 9.54
N TYR A 116 -13.89 -18.08 9.46
CA TYR A 116 -12.51 -17.62 9.61
C TYR A 116 -12.40 -16.55 10.68
N GLU A 117 -11.30 -16.57 11.40
CA GLU A 117 -10.82 -15.41 12.15
C GLU A 117 -9.80 -14.68 11.29
N LEU A 118 -10.00 -13.38 11.08
CA LEU A 118 -9.18 -12.54 10.18
C LEU A 118 -8.79 -11.24 10.89
N PRO A 119 -7.57 -10.73 10.67
CA PRO A 119 -7.24 -9.37 11.05
C PRO A 119 -8.10 -8.38 10.26
N LEU A 120 -8.73 -7.44 10.94
CA LEU A 120 -9.66 -6.49 10.30
C LEU A 120 -8.97 -5.68 9.20
N ASN A 121 -7.69 -5.31 9.39
CA ASN A 121 -6.92 -4.55 8.39
C ASN A 121 -6.75 -5.29 7.05
N GLU A 122 -6.79 -6.62 7.05
CA GLU A 122 -6.69 -7.42 5.82
C GLU A 122 -8.01 -7.45 5.03
N VAL A 123 -9.11 -7.00 5.65
CA VAL A 123 -10.46 -7.07 5.09
C VAL A 123 -10.97 -5.72 4.60
N VAL A 124 -10.60 -4.62 5.26
CA VAL A 124 -11.23 -3.29 5.06
C VAL A 124 -11.02 -2.69 3.68
N PHE A 125 -10.06 -3.14 2.89
CA PHE A 125 -9.76 -2.50 1.62
C PHE A 125 -10.40 -3.21 0.42
N ASP A 126 -9.95 -4.39 0.06
CA ASP A 126 -10.31 -5.05 -1.20
C ASP A 126 -10.84 -6.49 -1.03
N PHE A 127 -10.89 -7.00 0.20
CA PHE A 127 -11.27 -8.40 0.46
C PHE A 127 -12.68 -8.73 -0.07
N TYR A 128 -13.65 -7.85 0.17
CA TYR A 128 -15.02 -8.07 -0.28
C TYR A 128 -15.14 -8.10 -1.80
N ASP A 129 -14.48 -7.17 -2.48
CA ASP A 129 -14.48 -7.11 -3.94
C ASP A 129 -13.83 -8.36 -4.55
N ARG A 130 -12.71 -8.80 -3.97
CA ARG A 130 -12.05 -10.05 -4.37
C ARG A 130 -12.91 -11.27 -4.11
N LEU A 131 -13.55 -11.35 -2.93
CA LEU A 131 -14.47 -12.43 -2.60
C LEU A 131 -15.60 -12.53 -3.62
N LYS A 132 -16.19 -11.39 -3.98
CA LYS A 132 -17.25 -11.33 -5.02
C LYS A 132 -16.71 -11.71 -6.39
N SER A 133 -15.55 -11.24 -6.77
CA SER A 133 -14.92 -11.55 -8.06
C SER A 133 -14.67 -13.06 -8.20
N ILE A 134 -13.98 -13.69 -7.26
CA ILE A 134 -13.61 -15.12 -7.34
C ILE A 134 -14.81 -16.06 -7.22
N SER A 135 -15.88 -15.61 -6.57
CA SER A 135 -17.12 -16.37 -6.44
C SER A 135 -18.19 -15.99 -7.46
N ARG A 136 -17.88 -15.15 -8.46
CA ARG A 136 -18.84 -14.61 -9.43
C ARG A 136 -20.10 -14.00 -8.78
N GLY A 137 -19.93 -13.39 -7.62
CA GLY A 137 -21.00 -12.77 -6.83
C GLY A 137 -21.79 -13.74 -5.96
N TYR A 138 -21.54 -15.05 -5.99
CA TYR A 138 -22.31 -16.03 -5.24
C TYR A 138 -21.96 -16.13 -3.76
N ALA A 139 -20.75 -15.71 -3.35
CA ALA A 139 -20.39 -15.73 -1.93
C ALA A 139 -21.08 -14.61 -1.17
N SER A 140 -21.57 -14.92 0.02
CA SER A 140 -21.97 -13.92 1.02
C SER A 140 -20.97 -13.88 2.16
N PHE A 141 -20.83 -12.72 2.77
CA PHE A 141 -19.85 -12.44 3.81
C PHE A 141 -20.51 -11.64 4.93
N ASP A 142 -20.40 -12.15 6.13
CA ASP A 142 -20.80 -11.46 7.35
C ASP A 142 -19.68 -11.57 8.38
N TYR A 143 -19.56 -10.59 9.27
CA TYR A 143 -18.51 -10.60 10.28
C TYR A 143 -18.90 -9.89 11.56
N GLU A 144 -18.27 -10.29 12.65
CA GLU A 144 -18.35 -9.67 13.96
C GLU A 144 -16.95 -9.39 14.51
N GLN A 145 -16.78 -8.32 15.27
CA GLN A 145 -15.51 -8.03 15.93
C GLN A 145 -15.32 -8.93 17.16
N ILE A 146 -14.16 -9.55 17.29
CA ILE A 146 -13.83 -10.48 18.37
C ILE A 146 -12.73 -9.95 19.30
N GLY A 147 -12.44 -8.64 19.24
CA GLY A 147 -11.40 -7.99 20.03
C GLY A 147 -10.10 -7.76 19.29
N SER A 148 -9.02 -7.53 20.03
CA SER A 148 -7.69 -7.27 19.48
C SER A 148 -6.74 -8.38 19.89
N ARG A 149 -5.71 -8.62 19.05
CA ARG A 149 -4.65 -9.59 19.31
C ARG A 149 -3.30 -8.97 19.00
N GLU A 150 -2.30 -9.46 19.71
CA GLU A 150 -0.91 -9.10 19.42
C GLU A 150 -0.53 -9.51 17.99
N GLY A 151 0.21 -8.62 17.31
CA GLY A 151 0.71 -8.84 15.94
C GLY A 151 2.08 -8.23 15.74
N ASP A 152 2.94 -8.89 14.95
CA ASP A 152 4.24 -8.34 14.53
C ASP A 152 4.04 -7.33 13.40
N LEU A 153 3.59 -6.14 13.79
CA LEU A 153 3.26 -5.06 12.88
C LEU A 153 4.42 -4.07 12.75
N VAL A 154 4.58 -3.56 11.55
CA VAL A 154 5.63 -2.59 11.22
C VAL A 154 5.07 -1.46 10.38
N LYS A 155 5.62 -0.26 10.56
CA LYS A 155 5.38 0.86 9.65
C LYS A 155 6.25 0.69 8.41
N MET A 156 5.61 0.58 7.26
CA MET A 156 6.26 0.57 5.95
C MET A 156 6.10 1.94 5.31
N ASN A 157 7.23 2.59 5.01
CA ASN A 157 7.27 3.85 4.29
C ASN A 157 7.53 3.62 2.81
N ILE A 158 6.86 4.37 1.95
CA ILE A 158 7.15 4.44 0.53
C ILE A 158 7.95 5.69 0.25
N LEU A 159 9.08 5.53 -0.44
CA LEU A 159 9.93 6.64 -0.85
C LEU A 159 9.92 6.76 -2.38
N VAL A 160 9.72 7.96 -2.86
CA VAL A 160 9.81 8.31 -4.28
C VAL A 160 10.94 9.33 -4.44
N ASN A 161 11.92 9.03 -5.28
CA ASN A 161 13.15 9.82 -5.41
C ASN A 161 13.91 10.03 -4.09
N ASN A 162 13.87 9.02 -3.19
CA ASN A 162 14.40 9.01 -1.82
C ASN A 162 13.65 9.91 -0.82
N GLU A 163 12.56 10.52 -1.19
CA GLU A 163 11.71 11.31 -0.29
C GLU A 163 10.51 10.46 0.19
N PRO A 164 10.21 10.42 1.47
CA PRO A 164 9.07 9.67 1.99
C PRO A 164 7.76 10.32 1.54
N VAL A 165 6.80 9.47 1.16
CA VAL A 165 5.43 9.89 0.79
C VAL A 165 4.48 9.41 1.88
N ASP A 166 4.15 10.30 2.81
CA ASP A 166 3.37 9.97 4.01
C ASP A 166 2.00 9.37 3.68
N ALA A 167 1.36 9.84 2.61
CA ALA A 167 0.06 9.33 2.15
C ALA A 167 0.08 7.86 1.73
N LEU A 168 1.24 7.32 1.37
CA LEU A 168 1.46 5.93 0.97
C LEU A 168 2.06 5.07 2.09
N SER A 169 2.30 5.64 3.26
CA SER A 169 2.77 4.89 4.43
C SER A 169 1.68 3.97 4.97
N LEU A 170 2.03 2.73 5.27
CA LEU A 170 1.11 1.69 5.75
C LEU A 170 1.65 1.02 7.01
N ILE A 171 0.72 0.56 7.85
CA ILE A 171 1.03 -0.38 8.93
C ILE A 171 0.66 -1.77 8.40
N VAL A 172 1.64 -2.67 8.38
CA VAL A 172 1.49 -4.01 7.80
C VAL A 172 2.12 -5.05 8.71
N HIS A 173 1.65 -6.27 8.63
CA HIS A 173 2.31 -7.38 9.31
C HIS A 173 3.65 -7.70 8.62
N ARG A 174 4.70 -7.97 9.42
CA ARG A 174 6.06 -8.17 8.92
C ARG A 174 6.16 -9.28 7.87
N SER A 175 5.39 -10.36 8.03
CA SER A 175 5.43 -11.51 7.11
C SER A 175 5.01 -11.17 5.68
N VAL A 176 4.14 -10.19 5.49
CA VAL A 176 3.62 -9.78 4.17
C VAL A 176 4.19 -8.45 3.67
N ALA A 177 5.04 -7.81 4.49
CA ALA A 177 5.55 -6.47 4.20
C ALA A 177 6.38 -6.40 2.91
N GLU A 178 7.23 -7.40 2.64
CA GLU A 178 8.06 -7.42 1.42
C GLU A 178 7.21 -7.56 0.16
N GLU A 179 6.24 -8.49 0.16
CA GLU A 179 5.34 -8.72 -0.97
C GLU A 179 4.49 -7.47 -1.26
N ARG A 180 3.89 -6.88 -0.22
CA ARG A 180 3.14 -5.62 -0.32
C ARG A 180 4.00 -4.47 -0.81
N GLY A 181 5.20 -4.32 -0.25
CA GLY A 181 6.14 -3.28 -0.65
C GLY A 181 6.55 -3.40 -2.10
N ARG A 182 6.80 -4.63 -2.58
CA ARG A 182 7.14 -4.92 -3.98
C ARG A 182 5.99 -4.55 -4.91
N GLY A 183 4.79 -5.05 -4.66
CA GLY A 183 3.60 -4.75 -5.46
C GLY A 183 3.27 -3.24 -5.51
N MET A 184 3.45 -2.50 -4.41
CA MET A 184 3.29 -1.05 -4.42
C MET A 184 4.36 -0.35 -5.27
N CYS A 185 5.63 -0.76 -5.15
CA CYS A 185 6.72 -0.18 -5.96
C CYS A 185 6.53 -0.44 -7.45
N GLU A 186 6.08 -1.62 -7.85
CA GLU A 186 5.78 -1.99 -9.24
C GLU A 186 4.66 -1.11 -9.81
N ARG A 187 3.54 -0.98 -9.09
CA ARG A 187 2.42 -0.13 -9.53
C ARG A 187 2.80 1.34 -9.62
N LEU A 188 3.48 1.88 -8.64
CA LEU A 188 3.95 3.27 -8.67
C LEU A 188 4.91 3.53 -9.83
N LYS A 189 5.74 2.55 -10.18
CA LYS A 189 6.63 2.64 -11.35
C LYS A 189 5.86 2.81 -12.65
N ASP A 190 4.71 2.16 -12.78
CA ASP A 190 3.88 2.23 -14.00
C ASP A 190 3.01 3.48 -14.04
N LEU A 191 2.57 3.96 -12.89
CA LEU A 191 1.67 5.12 -12.76
C LEU A 191 2.39 6.46 -12.76
N ILE A 192 3.60 6.53 -12.18
CA ILE A 192 4.37 7.79 -12.15
C ILE A 192 5.03 8.04 -13.51
N PRO A 193 4.80 9.20 -14.14
CA PRO A 193 5.38 9.53 -15.43
C PRO A 193 6.91 9.52 -15.42
N ARG A 194 7.52 9.12 -16.54
CA ARG A 194 8.97 9.18 -16.70
C ARG A 194 9.44 10.63 -16.75
N HIS A 195 10.53 10.90 -16.05
CA HIS A 195 11.23 12.19 -16.03
C HIS A 195 12.55 12.12 -16.79
N LEU A 196 13.25 13.24 -16.91
CA LEU A 196 14.57 13.30 -17.56
C LEU A 196 15.66 12.59 -16.74
N PHE A 197 15.37 12.15 -15.53
CA PHE A 197 16.26 11.40 -14.63
C PHE A 197 15.58 10.13 -14.14
N LYS A 198 16.35 9.20 -13.59
CA LYS A 198 15.84 7.97 -12.99
C LYS A 198 15.23 8.28 -11.63
N ILE A 199 14.04 7.76 -11.39
CA ILE A 199 13.34 7.90 -10.11
C ILE A 199 13.34 6.52 -9.42
N PRO A 200 14.03 6.35 -8.28
CA PRO A 200 13.89 5.18 -7.46
C PRO A 200 12.56 5.26 -6.69
N VAL A 201 11.81 4.16 -6.68
CA VAL A 201 10.63 3.93 -5.85
C VAL A 201 10.99 2.81 -4.89
N GLN A 202 10.86 3.05 -3.60
CA GLN A 202 11.34 2.12 -2.57
C GLN A 202 10.30 1.94 -1.48
N ALA A 203 10.20 0.72 -0.96
CA ALA A 203 9.51 0.43 0.29
C ALA A 203 10.56 0.18 1.38
N ALA A 204 10.39 0.79 2.54
CA ALA A 204 11.36 0.70 3.63
C ALA A 204 10.67 0.53 5.00
N ILE A 205 11.30 -0.24 5.88
CA ILE A 205 10.92 -0.42 7.28
C ILE A 205 12.08 0.00 8.15
N GLY A 206 11.87 0.98 9.06
CA GLY A 206 12.91 1.45 9.97
C GLY A 206 14.20 1.89 9.25
N GLY A 207 14.09 2.50 8.06
CA GLY A 207 15.24 2.92 7.26
C GLY A 207 15.84 1.84 6.36
N LYS A 208 15.50 0.55 6.55
CA LYS A 208 15.94 -0.55 5.69
C LYS A 208 15.02 -0.70 4.48
N VAL A 209 15.57 -0.59 3.27
CA VAL A 209 14.84 -0.84 2.03
C VAL A 209 14.55 -2.34 1.89
N ILE A 210 13.28 -2.71 1.74
CA ILE A 210 12.79 -4.09 1.59
C ILE A 210 12.38 -4.40 0.15
N ALA A 211 11.96 -3.38 -0.62
CA ALA A 211 11.64 -3.53 -2.04
C ALA A 211 12.05 -2.26 -2.78
N ARG A 212 12.41 -2.40 -4.04
CA ARG A 212 12.85 -1.28 -4.88
C ARG A 212 12.53 -1.52 -6.34
N GLU A 213 11.95 -0.49 -6.95
CA GLU A 213 11.79 -0.36 -8.39
C GLU A 213 12.44 0.94 -8.90
N THR A 214 12.64 1.04 -10.20
CA THR A 214 13.25 2.24 -10.78
C THR A 214 12.51 2.64 -12.05
N ILE A 215 11.97 3.84 -12.05
CA ILE A 215 11.37 4.45 -13.24
C ILE A 215 12.51 4.93 -14.15
N ALA A 216 12.55 4.41 -15.37
CA ALA A 216 13.61 4.72 -16.32
C ALA A 216 13.54 6.21 -16.76
N ALA A 217 14.68 6.86 -16.87
CA ALA A 217 14.73 8.21 -17.41
C ALA A 217 14.33 8.24 -18.89
N MET A 218 13.64 9.30 -19.30
CA MET A 218 13.50 9.60 -20.72
C MET A 218 14.89 9.82 -21.34
N ARG A 219 15.15 9.15 -22.46
CA ARG A 219 16.40 9.33 -23.20
C ARG A 219 16.18 10.28 -24.37
N LYS A 220 16.96 11.34 -24.40
CA LYS A 220 17.18 12.13 -25.63
C LYS A 220 18.42 11.56 -26.29
N ASP A 221 18.32 11.16 -27.55
CA ASP A 221 19.49 10.70 -28.29
C ASP A 221 20.39 11.90 -28.63
N VAL A 222 21.37 12.11 -27.74
CA VAL A 222 22.37 13.21 -27.91
C VAL A 222 23.45 12.87 -28.92
N THR A 223 23.49 11.61 -29.39
CA THR A 223 24.51 11.12 -30.34
C THR A 223 23.99 10.99 -31.77
N ALA A 224 22.67 11.19 -32.00
CA ALA A 224 22.02 11.04 -33.30
C ALA A 224 22.70 11.89 -34.43
N LYS A 225 23.23 13.04 -34.08
CA LYS A 225 23.93 13.93 -35.03
C LYS A 225 25.47 13.68 -35.12
N CYS A 226 25.99 12.67 -34.45
CA CYS A 226 27.41 12.31 -34.51
C CYS A 226 27.62 11.30 -35.63
N TYR A 227 27.70 11.77 -36.87
CA TYR A 227 28.08 10.97 -38.00
C TYR A 227 29.61 10.75 -37.99
N GLY A 228 30.03 9.50 -38.16
CA GLY A 228 31.45 9.11 -38.18
C GLY A 228 31.97 8.61 -36.84
N GLY A 229 33.10 7.94 -36.87
CA GLY A 229 33.65 7.14 -35.78
C GLY A 229 34.28 7.89 -34.59
N ASP A 230 33.98 9.16 -34.34
CA ASP A 230 34.53 9.88 -33.19
C ASP A 230 33.95 9.39 -31.85
N ILE A 231 34.54 8.31 -31.36
CA ILE A 231 34.18 7.67 -30.07
C ILE A 231 34.40 8.63 -28.92
N THR A 232 35.38 9.51 -28.98
CA THR A 232 35.73 10.46 -27.92
C THR A 232 34.61 11.50 -27.75
N ARG A 233 34.12 12.05 -28.86
CA ARG A 233 33.01 13.02 -28.85
C ARG A 233 31.71 12.38 -28.33
N LYS A 234 31.40 11.15 -28.76
CA LYS A 234 30.25 10.39 -28.26
C LYS A 234 30.34 10.18 -26.74
N LYS A 235 31.50 9.76 -26.21
CA LYS A 235 31.72 9.60 -24.77
C LYS A 235 31.51 10.91 -24.00
N LYS A 236 32.12 12.02 -24.47
CA LYS A 236 31.94 13.33 -23.82
C LYS A 236 30.48 13.79 -23.78
N LEU A 237 29.72 13.59 -24.85
CA LEU A 237 28.30 13.94 -24.89
C LEU A 237 27.45 13.08 -23.91
N LEU A 238 27.71 11.78 -23.82
CA LEU A 238 27.08 10.89 -22.90
C LEU A 238 27.39 11.21 -21.42
N GLU A 239 28.67 11.57 -21.14
CA GLU A 239 29.07 12.00 -19.80
C GLU A 239 28.42 13.32 -19.40
N LYS A 240 28.36 14.30 -20.32
CA LYS A 240 27.67 15.57 -20.09
C LYS A 240 26.17 15.34 -19.81
N GLN A 241 25.54 14.43 -20.57
CA GLN A 241 24.15 14.04 -20.33
C GLN A 241 23.98 13.38 -18.95
N LYS A 242 24.89 12.48 -18.56
CA LYS A 242 24.89 11.82 -17.25
C LYS A 242 25.00 12.82 -16.10
N LYS A 243 25.94 13.78 -16.20
CA LYS A 243 26.10 14.85 -15.20
C LYS A 243 24.88 15.76 -15.12
N GLY A 244 24.29 16.14 -16.28
CA GLY A 244 23.07 16.93 -16.33
C GLY A 244 21.89 16.23 -15.67
N LYS A 245 21.72 14.93 -15.91
CA LYS A 245 20.67 14.11 -15.26
C LYS A 245 20.87 13.98 -13.75
N ALA A 246 22.12 13.87 -13.28
CA ALA A 246 22.42 13.84 -11.85
C ALA A 246 21.97 15.13 -11.15
N ARG A 247 22.32 16.30 -11.74
CA ARG A 247 21.86 17.60 -11.22
C ARG A 247 20.33 17.75 -11.23
N MET A 248 19.68 17.35 -12.33
CA MET A 248 18.21 17.39 -12.41
C MET A 248 17.54 16.52 -11.36
N ARG A 249 18.13 15.39 -11.00
CA ARG A 249 17.63 14.53 -9.92
C ARG A 249 17.73 15.20 -8.54
N GLU A 250 18.80 15.95 -8.31
CA GLU A 250 19.06 16.62 -7.03
C GLU A 250 18.05 17.75 -6.75
N TYR A 251 17.58 18.43 -7.80
CA TYR A 251 16.65 19.56 -7.70
C TYR A 251 15.23 19.26 -8.24
N GLY A 252 15.01 18.07 -8.79
CA GLY A 252 13.74 17.71 -9.46
C GLY A 252 12.70 17.22 -8.47
N ASN A 253 11.63 17.98 -8.31
CA ASN A 253 10.40 17.50 -7.67
C ASN A 253 9.73 16.46 -8.56
N VAL A 254 9.33 15.33 -7.96
CA VAL A 254 8.55 14.29 -8.61
C VAL A 254 7.10 14.47 -8.20
N SER A 255 6.26 14.90 -9.12
CA SER A 255 4.82 14.93 -8.92
C SER A 255 4.26 13.51 -9.04
N ILE A 256 3.51 13.09 -8.04
CA ILE A 256 2.79 11.81 -8.04
C ILE A 256 1.36 12.13 -8.47
N PRO A 257 0.87 11.54 -9.58
CA PRO A 257 -0.51 11.75 -10.01
C PRO A 257 -1.50 11.30 -8.92
N GLN A 258 -2.61 11.99 -8.80
CA GLN A 258 -3.65 11.69 -7.81
C GLN A 258 -4.16 10.25 -7.92
N GLU A 259 -4.33 9.77 -9.13
CA GLU A 259 -4.75 8.40 -9.45
C GLU A 259 -3.78 7.34 -8.91
N ALA A 260 -2.49 7.69 -8.84
CA ALA A 260 -1.47 6.77 -8.34
C ALA A 260 -1.62 6.45 -6.84
N PHE A 261 -2.20 7.34 -6.04
CA PHE A 261 -2.42 7.08 -4.61
C PHE A 261 -3.46 5.99 -4.41
N ILE A 262 -4.57 6.00 -5.14
CA ILE A 262 -5.61 4.97 -5.04
C ILE A 262 -5.11 3.66 -5.66
N ALA A 263 -4.57 3.74 -6.88
CA ALA A 263 -4.16 2.55 -7.61
C ALA A 263 -2.97 1.82 -6.96
N ALA A 264 -2.04 2.55 -6.31
CA ALA A 264 -0.94 1.93 -5.58
C ALA A 264 -1.41 1.11 -4.37
N LEU A 265 -2.57 1.46 -3.81
CA LEU A 265 -3.13 0.79 -2.64
C LEU A 265 -3.94 -0.46 -2.99
N ARG A 266 -4.42 -0.58 -4.23
CA ARG A 266 -5.10 -1.79 -4.71
C ARG A 266 -4.12 -2.96 -4.70
N MET A 267 -4.47 -4.04 -4.01
CA MET A 267 -3.63 -5.22 -3.92
C MET A 267 -4.10 -6.30 -4.89
N GLY A 268 -3.24 -6.65 -5.88
CA GLY A 268 -3.37 -7.87 -6.67
C GLY A 268 -4.50 -7.84 -7.70
N GLU A 269 -4.51 -6.90 -8.61
CA GLU A 269 -5.06 -7.09 -9.95
C GLU A 269 -3.93 -7.56 -10.86
N GLU A 270 -3.83 -8.87 -11.06
CA GLU A 270 -3.34 -9.54 -12.26
C GLU A 270 -4.48 -10.33 -12.85
#